data_25475150cfa60fbb307fcc699602e633
#
_entry.id   25475150cfa60fbb307fcc699602e633
#
_cell.length_a   1.000
_cell.length_b   1.000
_cell.length_c   1.000
_cell.angle_alpha   90.00
_cell.angle_beta   90.00
_cell.angle_gamma   90.00
#
_symmetry.space_group_name_H-M   'P 1'
#
loop_
_entity.id
_entity.type
_entity.pdbx_description
1 polymer ?
#
loop_
_entity_poly.entity_id
_entity_poly.type
_entity_poly.pdbx_seq_one_letter_code
_entity_poly.pdbx_strand_id
1 'polypeptide(L)'
;MKKFLLTVVFSFSCFLTSAQSGYEITITLKNCPDSLAYLTYYQLDKTFIKDTCTSIKNGKIVFTGKSKLEKGIYSLVSQKKAIYFDFFIDDNTQKLELKSEASANIGKELTALNSPLQNEFFKYVQFINTQNKDFQSFRETTKLLTKKDSLALSKKQTEIEGSIKNYEEKFITEHKGTYIADVINLKFEKLLKDVPKASNGRPDSIQAYQYYKKHYWDNVDFKEDGTVRNPFFNGKLKRYFESVVYRHPDSTSVEIDKIMAKAQQGTLIYKLLLAHFTYTYETSKIMGYDKVFVHISDRYFKTGKADGIYDDSEIVKKIIKRADKLKPLLVGSPAIDLFMIKAEDFDKMKAMGFEDAKNSEEMTNVFYKNTDQVNKMFVKLSDVKADYTILVFWDVDCGHCQKEIPVLVDAYNNLLKEKKNVKVYSVYMQHEGDKYLKYIAENKLPFMNLYDGAHYNNAIEKYDVYSTPVIYILDKNKVIKAKRIDANQVKTLIDVFEAEAKK
;
A
#
# COMPACT_ATOMS: atom_id res chain seq x y z
N MET A 1 50.64 64.54 -39.18
CA MET A 1 50.87 63.33 -38.37
C MET A 1 49.94 63.42 -37.13
N LYS A 2 48.77 62.80 -37.17
CA LYS A 2 47.85 62.74 -36.03
C LYS A 2 47.93 61.35 -35.41
N LYS A 3 48.38 61.29 -34.16
CA LYS A 3 48.40 60.05 -33.36
C LYS A 3 47.03 59.76 -32.87
N PHE A 4 46.47 58.59 -33.25
CA PHE A 4 45.24 58.07 -32.71
C PHE A 4 45.52 57.23 -31.45
N LEU A 5 45.07 57.69 -30.31
CA LEU A 5 45.17 56.96 -29.04
C LEU A 5 43.93 56.01 -28.89
N LEU A 6 44.19 54.73 -28.98
CA LEU A 6 43.14 53.71 -28.83
C LEU A 6 43.01 53.35 -27.35
N THR A 7 41.98 53.84 -26.70
CA THR A 7 41.66 53.49 -25.30
C THR A 7 40.87 52.19 -25.27
N VAL A 8 41.49 51.10 -24.85
CA VAL A 8 40.82 49.80 -24.60
C VAL A 8 40.12 49.87 -23.24
N VAL A 9 38.78 49.95 -23.24
CA VAL A 9 37.95 49.82 -22.03
C VAL A 9 37.81 48.33 -21.76
N PHE A 10 38.47 47.84 -20.71
CA PHE A 10 38.32 46.48 -20.20
C PHE A 10 37.04 46.41 -19.32
N SER A 11 35.93 45.95 -19.90
CA SER A 11 34.70 45.68 -19.19
C SER A 11 34.91 44.47 -18.30
N PHE A 12 35.12 44.70 -17.01
CA PHE A 12 35.16 43.65 -16.00
C PHE A 12 33.72 43.20 -15.73
N SER A 13 33.23 42.19 -16.47
CA SER A 13 31.98 41.52 -16.19
C SER A 13 32.15 40.71 -14.92
N CYS A 14 31.76 41.26 -13.77
CA CYS A 14 31.55 40.47 -12.55
C CYS A 14 30.43 39.48 -12.81
N PHE A 15 30.80 38.25 -13.16
CA PHE A 15 29.89 37.13 -12.99
C PHE A 15 29.65 36.95 -11.47
N LEU A 16 28.55 37.49 -10.97
CA LEU A 16 28.00 37.10 -9.68
C LEU A 16 27.57 35.63 -9.84
N THR A 17 28.50 34.73 -9.63
CA THR A 17 28.12 33.35 -9.34
C THR A 17 27.32 33.40 -8.05
N SER A 18 26.00 33.31 -8.17
CA SER A 18 25.12 33.01 -7.03
C SER A 18 25.64 31.71 -6.43
N ALA A 19 26.44 31.80 -5.40
CA ALA A 19 26.85 30.66 -4.63
C ALA A 19 25.55 30.04 -4.10
N GLN A 20 25.21 28.88 -4.63
CA GLN A 20 24.05 28.11 -4.17
C GLN A 20 24.31 27.82 -2.70
N SER A 21 23.73 28.63 -1.82
CA SER A 21 23.93 28.52 -0.38
C SER A 21 23.40 27.18 0.06
N GLY A 22 24.26 26.28 0.50
CA GLY A 22 23.89 25.00 1.09
C GLY A 22 23.11 25.17 2.38
N TYR A 23 22.99 24.10 3.15
CA TYR A 23 22.37 24.17 4.47
C TYR A 23 23.40 24.07 5.60
N GLU A 24 23.02 24.66 6.75
CA GLU A 24 23.72 24.52 8.00
C GLU A 24 22.71 24.46 9.14
N ILE A 25 22.58 23.28 9.76
CA ILE A 25 21.69 23.05 10.91
C ILE A 25 22.57 22.76 12.11
N THR A 26 22.58 23.69 13.04
CA THR A 26 23.34 23.56 14.31
C THR A 26 22.36 23.31 15.44
N ILE A 27 22.57 22.25 16.21
CA ILE A 27 21.74 21.85 17.35
C ILE A 27 22.64 21.75 18.56
N THR A 28 22.38 22.53 19.60
CA THR A 28 23.08 22.47 20.87
C THR A 28 22.22 21.78 21.92
N LEU A 29 22.62 20.58 22.32
CA LEU A 29 21.94 19.77 23.34
C LEU A 29 22.79 19.71 24.61
N LYS A 30 22.37 20.41 25.63
CA LYS A 30 22.99 20.29 26.98
C LYS A 30 22.80 18.85 27.49
N ASN A 31 23.82 18.30 28.12
CA ASN A 31 23.82 16.94 28.67
C ASN A 31 23.57 15.82 27.61
N CYS A 32 23.96 16.04 26.35
CA CYS A 32 23.82 15.03 25.31
C CYS A 32 24.71 13.80 25.59
N PRO A 33 24.14 12.61 25.77
CA PRO A 33 24.90 11.40 26.08
C PRO A 33 25.45 10.68 24.84
N ASP A 34 25.02 11.09 23.64
CA ASP A 34 25.31 10.40 22.38
C ASP A 34 26.53 11.01 21.69
N SER A 35 27.27 10.18 20.96
CA SER A 35 28.41 10.60 20.13
C SER A 35 28.03 10.73 18.65
N LEU A 36 26.83 10.26 18.27
CA LEU A 36 26.36 10.24 16.89
C LEU A 36 24.86 10.61 16.85
N ALA A 37 24.47 11.39 15.84
CA ALA A 37 23.08 11.76 15.58
C ALA A 37 22.79 11.79 14.08
N TYR A 38 21.53 11.59 13.74
CA TYR A 38 21.03 11.58 12.36
C TYR A 38 20.08 12.76 12.13
N LEU A 39 20.24 13.41 11.00
CA LEU A 39 19.23 14.27 10.39
C LEU A 39 18.36 13.39 9.52
N THR A 40 17.08 13.26 9.85
CA THR A 40 16.13 12.49 9.06
C THR A 40 15.03 13.39 8.50
N TYR A 41 14.32 12.92 7.48
CA TYR A 41 13.17 13.61 6.89
C TYR A 41 12.03 12.63 6.59
N TYR A 42 10.81 13.13 6.60
CA TYR A 42 9.62 12.36 6.23
C TYR A 42 9.47 12.26 4.71
N GLN A 43 8.96 11.11 4.27
CA GLN A 43 8.55 10.88 2.89
C GLN A 43 7.40 9.87 2.89
N LEU A 44 6.17 10.35 2.76
CA LEU A 44 4.94 9.60 3.00
C LEU A 44 4.95 8.94 4.38
N ASP A 45 4.92 7.60 4.44
CA ASP A 45 4.89 6.79 5.67
C ASP A 45 6.27 6.43 6.22
N LYS A 46 7.34 6.87 5.57
CA LYS A 46 8.72 6.50 5.91
C LYS A 46 9.55 7.71 6.32
N THR A 47 10.59 7.45 7.07
CA THR A 47 11.65 8.41 7.38
C THR A 47 12.96 7.92 6.79
N PHE A 48 13.75 8.86 6.23
CA PHE A 48 15.03 8.59 5.60
C PHE A 48 16.13 9.43 6.25
N ILE A 49 17.34 8.89 6.31
CA ILE A 49 18.51 9.63 6.78
C ILE A 49 18.95 10.58 5.65
N LYS A 50 19.05 11.87 5.99
CA LYS A 50 19.59 12.91 5.09
C LYS A 50 21.07 13.14 5.33
N ASP A 51 21.46 13.16 6.62
CA ASP A 51 22.85 13.46 7.03
C ASP A 51 23.15 12.80 8.36
N THR A 52 24.44 12.66 8.69
CA THR A 52 24.91 12.02 9.91
C THR A 52 26.01 12.85 10.55
N CYS A 53 25.80 13.29 11.78
CA CYS A 53 26.85 13.87 12.62
C CYS A 53 27.53 12.75 13.41
N THR A 54 28.79 12.43 13.07
CA THR A 54 29.58 11.35 13.67
C THR A 54 30.43 11.80 14.85
N SER A 55 30.44 13.09 15.19
CA SER A 55 31.24 13.65 16.29
C SER A 55 30.49 14.76 16.99
N ILE A 56 29.80 14.40 18.08
CA ILE A 56 29.13 15.36 18.95
C ILE A 56 30.14 15.80 20.03
N LYS A 57 30.52 17.09 20.02
CA LYS A 57 31.43 17.67 21.02
C LYS A 57 30.69 18.70 21.85
N ASN A 58 30.75 18.59 23.17
CA ASN A 58 30.06 19.51 24.11
C ASN A 58 28.55 19.68 23.78
N GLY A 59 27.89 18.63 23.34
CA GLY A 59 26.49 18.66 22.96
C GLY A 59 26.18 19.40 21.62
N LYS A 60 27.20 19.82 20.88
CA LYS A 60 27.02 20.50 19.58
C LYS A 60 26.95 19.47 18.45
N ILE A 61 25.83 19.46 17.73
CA ILE A 61 25.53 18.63 16.55
C ILE A 61 25.44 19.59 15.36
N VAL A 62 26.17 19.30 14.29
CA VAL A 62 26.19 20.15 13.10
C VAL A 62 25.98 19.28 11.86
N PHE A 63 24.99 19.65 11.06
CA PHE A 63 24.74 19.09 9.73
C PHE A 63 24.97 20.16 8.69
N THR A 64 25.76 19.88 7.64
CA THR A 64 26.07 20.83 6.58
C THR A 64 26.08 20.17 5.23
N GLY A 65 25.64 20.89 4.21
CA GLY A 65 25.67 20.39 2.84
C GLY A 65 25.78 21.52 1.81
N LYS A 66 26.31 21.18 0.63
CA LYS A 66 26.50 22.14 -0.47
C LYS A 66 25.21 22.54 -1.17
N SER A 67 24.19 21.70 -1.13
CA SER A 67 22.87 21.94 -1.73
C SER A 67 21.86 22.25 -0.64
N LYS A 68 20.84 23.05 -0.95
CA LYS A 68 19.71 23.30 -0.03
C LYS A 68 19.01 22.00 0.37
N LEU A 69 18.49 21.97 1.61
CA LEU A 69 17.52 20.98 2.01
C LEU A 69 16.18 21.25 1.32
N GLU A 70 15.51 20.21 0.95
CA GLU A 70 14.18 20.32 0.38
C GLU A 70 13.17 20.65 1.50
N LYS A 71 12.12 21.38 1.14
CA LYS A 71 11.03 21.75 2.04
C LYS A 71 10.39 20.50 2.65
N GLY A 72 10.23 20.45 3.96
CA GLY A 72 9.72 19.28 4.66
C GLY A 72 9.85 19.35 6.17
N ILE A 73 9.26 18.37 6.85
CA ILE A 73 9.51 18.11 8.27
C ILE A 73 10.74 17.21 8.38
N TYR A 74 11.67 17.64 9.19
CA TYR A 74 12.91 16.96 9.52
C TYR A 74 12.93 16.59 10.99
N SER A 75 13.73 15.60 11.34
CA SER A 75 13.86 15.15 12.73
C SER A 75 15.32 15.00 13.11
N LEU A 76 15.64 15.36 14.35
CA LEU A 76 16.86 14.93 14.99
C LEU A 76 16.62 13.58 15.66
N VAL A 77 17.42 12.58 15.31
CA VAL A 77 17.35 11.24 15.91
C VAL A 77 18.73 10.86 16.44
N SER A 78 18.83 10.51 17.72
CA SER A 78 20.07 10.01 18.29
C SER A 78 20.29 8.53 17.96
N GLN A 79 21.55 8.08 18.03
CA GLN A 79 21.92 6.68 17.81
C GLN A 79 21.10 5.72 18.68
N LYS A 80 20.88 6.07 19.94
CA LYS A 80 20.09 5.27 20.90
C LYS A 80 18.60 5.56 20.85
N LYS A 81 18.14 6.44 19.94
CA LYS A 81 16.77 6.94 19.85
C LYS A 81 16.27 7.59 21.17
N ALA A 82 17.21 8.04 22.01
CA ALA A 82 16.90 8.68 23.29
C ALA A 82 16.52 10.16 23.12
N ILE A 83 16.96 10.79 22.03
CA ILE A 83 16.71 12.19 21.69
C ILE A 83 15.97 12.19 20.34
N TYR A 84 14.78 12.77 20.36
CA TYR A 84 13.95 12.84 19.16
C TYR A 84 13.05 14.07 19.22
N PHE A 85 13.10 14.90 18.19
CA PHE A 85 12.16 15.99 17.97
C PHE A 85 12.13 16.38 16.50
N ASP A 86 10.98 16.94 16.08
CA ASP A 86 10.75 17.42 14.74
C ASP A 86 10.94 18.94 14.66
N PHE A 87 11.38 19.40 13.48
CA PHE A 87 11.43 20.78 13.07
C PHE A 87 11.14 20.87 11.57
N PHE A 88 10.75 22.04 11.06
CA PHE A 88 10.53 22.19 9.63
C PHE A 88 11.69 22.90 8.95
N ILE A 89 11.86 22.58 7.67
CA ILE A 89 12.74 23.28 6.74
C ILE A 89 11.90 23.81 5.59
N ASP A 90 12.12 25.08 5.26
CA ASP A 90 11.59 25.75 4.08
C ASP A 90 12.69 26.58 3.38
N ASP A 91 12.31 27.41 2.41
CA ASP A 91 13.29 28.22 1.67
C ASP A 91 14.05 29.21 2.56
N ASN A 92 13.48 29.62 3.71
CA ASN A 92 14.03 30.61 4.63
C ASN A 92 14.78 29.99 5.82
N THR A 93 14.67 28.66 6.03
CA THR A 93 15.23 27.96 7.19
C THR A 93 16.43 27.07 6.87
N GLN A 94 17.19 27.41 5.82
CA GLN A 94 18.36 26.64 5.40
C GLN A 94 19.55 26.79 6.38
N LYS A 95 19.58 27.83 7.19
CA LYS A 95 20.50 28.01 8.31
C LYS A 95 19.69 28.10 9.59
N LEU A 96 19.74 27.05 10.40
CA LEU A 96 18.91 26.93 11.59
C LEU A 96 19.77 26.61 12.81
N GLU A 97 19.56 27.38 13.89
CA GLU A 97 20.23 27.18 15.16
C GLU A 97 19.19 26.80 16.23
N LEU A 98 19.29 25.56 16.72
CA LEU A 98 18.40 25.00 17.74
C LEU A 98 19.15 24.77 19.05
N LYS A 99 18.45 24.95 20.17
CA LYS A 99 18.97 24.68 21.50
C LYS A 99 17.92 23.92 22.31
N SER A 100 18.38 22.91 23.08
CA SER A 100 17.57 22.18 24.03
C SER A 100 18.44 21.50 25.08
N GLU A 101 17.83 20.78 26.03
CA GLU A 101 18.49 19.88 26.95
C GLU A 101 18.08 18.43 26.69
N ALA A 102 19.05 17.51 26.75
CA ALA A 102 18.79 16.08 26.59
C ALA A 102 18.09 15.54 27.85
N SER A 103 16.77 15.56 27.82
CA SER A 103 15.91 15.14 28.93
C SER A 103 14.65 14.44 28.41
N ALA A 104 13.88 13.83 29.32
CA ALA A 104 12.54 13.29 28.96
C ALA A 104 11.55 14.38 28.49
N ASN A 105 11.88 15.65 28.69
CA ASN A 105 11.08 16.81 28.30
C ASN A 105 11.74 17.65 27.18
N ILE A 106 12.60 17.04 26.37
CA ILE A 106 13.40 17.72 25.34
C ILE A 106 12.58 18.72 24.49
N GLY A 107 11.34 18.39 24.15
CA GLY A 107 10.46 19.26 23.39
C GLY A 107 9.98 20.52 24.16
N LYS A 108 10.00 20.53 25.48
CA LYS A 108 9.60 21.70 26.28
C LYS A 108 10.65 22.81 26.30
N GLU A 109 11.92 22.42 26.16
CA GLU A 109 13.05 23.35 26.25
C GLU A 109 13.62 23.67 24.87
N LEU A 110 13.00 23.13 23.82
CA LEU A 110 13.43 23.31 22.43
C LEU A 110 13.16 24.75 21.98
N THR A 111 14.22 25.41 21.54
CA THR A 111 14.18 26.82 21.10
C THR A 111 15.00 26.98 19.83
N ALA A 112 14.48 27.72 18.88
CA ALA A 112 15.21 28.19 17.70
C ALA A 112 15.76 29.60 17.97
N LEU A 113 17.08 29.78 17.81
CA LEU A 113 17.74 31.04 18.13
C LEU A 113 17.55 32.09 17.03
N ASN A 114 17.35 31.65 15.80
CA ASN A 114 17.32 32.48 14.61
C ASN A 114 16.04 32.28 13.75
N SER A 115 15.00 31.63 14.28
CA SER A 115 13.75 31.43 13.55
C SER A 115 12.54 31.57 14.49
N PRO A 116 11.88 32.75 14.52
CA PRO A 116 10.66 32.97 15.32
C PRO A 116 9.53 32.00 14.97
N LEU A 117 9.31 31.73 13.68
CA LEU A 117 8.25 30.83 13.23
C LEU A 117 8.50 29.37 13.69
N GLN A 118 9.77 28.95 13.77
CA GLN A 118 10.12 27.66 14.33
C GLN A 118 9.74 27.55 15.81
N ASN A 119 9.89 28.66 16.58
CA ASN A 119 9.48 28.71 17.98
C ASN A 119 7.94 28.61 18.12
N GLU A 120 7.18 29.23 17.23
CA GLU A 120 5.71 29.09 17.22
C GLU A 120 5.30 27.64 16.90
N PHE A 121 6.00 26.98 15.99
CA PHE A 121 5.79 25.55 15.73
C PHE A 121 6.12 24.67 16.97
N PHE A 122 7.20 24.96 17.69
CA PHE A 122 7.52 24.24 18.93
C PHE A 122 6.46 24.44 20.01
N LYS A 123 5.93 25.65 20.17
CA LYS A 123 4.79 25.93 21.08
C LYS A 123 3.55 25.13 20.68
N TYR A 124 3.26 25.04 19.38
CA TYR A 124 2.17 24.22 18.88
C TYR A 124 2.36 22.75 19.24
N VAL A 125 3.54 22.15 18.98
CA VAL A 125 3.84 20.76 19.32
C VAL A 125 3.73 20.52 20.83
N GLN A 126 4.23 21.44 21.66
CA GLN A 126 4.11 21.37 23.11
C GLN A 126 2.66 21.39 23.57
N PHE A 127 1.84 22.28 22.99
CA PHE A 127 0.42 22.38 23.30
C PHE A 127 -0.29 21.05 22.99
N ILE A 128 -0.10 20.49 21.77
CA ILE A 128 -0.70 19.20 21.39
C ILE A 128 -0.27 18.08 22.33
N ASN A 129 1.02 18.01 22.67
CA ASN A 129 1.54 16.99 23.60
C ASN A 129 0.93 17.13 25.01
N THR A 130 0.70 18.35 25.48
CA THR A 130 0.06 18.60 26.77
C THR A 130 -1.40 18.13 26.74
N GLN A 131 -2.16 18.51 25.72
CA GLN A 131 -3.55 18.07 25.57
C GLN A 131 -3.68 16.54 25.51
N ASN A 132 -2.79 15.88 24.77
CA ASN A 132 -2.77 14.41 24.68
C ASN A 132 -2.42 13.76 26.02
N LYS A 133 -1.45 14.29 26.78
CA LYS A 133 -1.11 13.79 28.12
C LYS A 133 -2.27 13.97 29.10
N ASP A 134 -2.94 15.11 29.08
CA ASP A 134 -4.12 15.37 29.92
C ASP A 134 -5.25 14.39 29.62
N PHE A 135 -5.49 14.08 28.34
CA PHE A 135 -6.47 13.07 27.95
C PHE A 135 -6.09 11.67 28.41
N GLN A 136 -4.83 11.27 28.24
CA GLN A 136 -4.35 9.94 28.67
C GLN A 136 -4.46 9.80 30.20
N SER A 137 -4.02 10.79 30.96
CA SER A 137 -4.14 10.79 32.43
C SER A 137 -5.61 10.70 32.87
N PHE A 138 -6.52 11.43 32.21
CA PHE A 138 -7.94 11.34 32.49
C PHE A 138 -8.51 9.95 32.17
N ARG A 139 -8.09 9.35 31.04
CA ARG A 139 -8.49 8.01 30.64
C ARG A 139 -8.01 6.92 31.60
N GLU A 140 -6.76 7.02 32.08
CA GLU A 140 -6.19 6.07 33.05
C GLU A 140 -6.87 6.13 34.41
N THR A 141 -7.26 7.34 34.85
CA THR A 141 -7.97 7.54 36.12
C THR A 141 -9.46 7.19 36.03
N THR A 142 -10.06 7.24 34.84
CA THR A 142 -11.45 6.90 34.61
C THR A 142 -11.57 5.41 34.29
N LYS A 143 -11.87 4.59 35.29
CA LYS A 143 -12.17 3.17 35.07
C LYS A 143 -13.49 3.07 34.29
N LEU A 144 -13.46 2.50 33.08
CA LEU A 144 -14.65 2.30 32.22
C LEU A 144 -15.56 1.21 32.80
N LEU A 145 -16.28 1.52 33.89
CA LEU A 145 -17.16 0.60 34.59
C LEU A 145 -18.64 0.89 34.29
N THR A 146 -18.98 2.12 33.91
CA THR A 146 -20.36 2.57 33.77
C THR A 146 -20.60 3.40 32.50
N LYS A 147 -21.86 3.51 32.08
CA LYS A 147 -22.29 4.42 31.00
C LYS A 147 -21.93 5.90 31.31
N LYS A 148 -21.91 6.27 32.60
CA LYS A 148 -21.54 7.63 33.03
C LYS A 148 -20.06 7.90 32.79
N ASP A 149 -19.19 6.91 33.00
CA ASP A 149 -17.74 7.04 32.74
C ASP A 149 -17.45 7.18 31.24
N SER A 150 -18.15 6.40 30.40
CA SER A 150 -18.07 6.52 28.94
C SER A 150 -18.49 7.91 28.45
N LEU A 151 -19.57 8.48 29.02
CA LEU A 151 -20.02 9.82 28.71
C LEU A 151 -19.02 10.90 29.14
N ALA A 152 -18.42 10.75 30.32
CA ALA A 152 -17.38 11.66 30.81
C ALA A 152 -16.15 11.66 29.91
N LEU A 153 -15.69 10.48 29.47
CA LEU A 153 -14.58 10.35 28.53
C LEU A 153 -14.89 11.02 27.19
N SER A 154 -16.09 10.77 26.63
CA SER A 154 -16.51 11.38 25.36
C SER A 154 -16.56 12.91 25.47
N LYS A 155 -17.09 13.45 26.58
CA LYS A 155 -17.11 14.88 26.85
C LYS A 155 -15.70 15.46 26.93
N LYS A 156 -14.80 14.83 27.67
CA LYS A 156 -13.40 15.26 27.80
C LYS A 156 -12.67 15.22 26.46
N GLN A 157 -12.91 14.19 25.66
CA GLN A 157 -12.35 14.09 24.32
C GLN A 157 -12.83 15.26 23.41
N THR A 158 -14.12 15.55 23.41
CA THR A 158 -14.69 16.66 22.63
C THR A 158 -14.13 18.02 23.06
N GLU A 159 -13.94 18.24 24.36
CA GLU A 159 -13.32 19.47 24.89
C GLU A 159 -11.89 19.64 24.39
N ILE A 160 -11.09 18.57 24.45
CA ILE A 160 -9.68 18.57 24.00
C ILE A 160 -9.59 18.77 22.49
N GLU A 161 -10.38 18.03 21.72
CA GLU A 161 -10.45 18.17 20.25
C GLU A 161 -10.84 19.59 19.84
N GLY A 162 -11.81 20.19 20.53
CA GLY A 162 -12.20 21.59 20.31
C GLY A 162 -11.07 22.58 20.64
N SER A 163 -10.37 22.36 21.74
CA SER A 163 -9.21 23.19 22.14
C SER A 163 -8.07 23.10 21.14
N ILE A 164 -7.74 21.90 20.69
CA ILE A 164 -6.73 21.67 19.65
C ILE A 164 -7.12 22.36 18.34
N LYS A 165 -8.35 22.16 17.90
CA LYS A 165 -8.87 22.76 16.67
C LYS A 165 -8.80 24.29 16.70
N ASN A 166 -9.23 24.92 17.78
CA ASN A 166 -9.17 26.37 17.92
C ASN A 166 -7.73 26.91 17.88
N TYR A 167 -6.78 26.20 18.51
CA TYR A 167 -5.37 26.57 18.45
C TYR A 167 -4.83 26.48 17.01
N GLU A 168 -5.13 25.39 16.32
CA GLU A 168 -4.70 25.15 14.95
C GLU A 168 -5.30 26.18 13.97
N GLU A 169 -6.59 26.50 14.07
CA GLU A 169 -7.25 27.52 13.25
C GLU A 169 -6.61 28.91 13.46
N LYS A 170 -6.29 29.24 14.70
CA LYS A 170 -5.56 30.47 15.04
C LYS A 170 -4.17 30.47 14.41
N PHE A 171 -3.40 29.37 14.58
CA PHE A 171 -2.06 29.23 14.05
C PHE A 171 -2.04 29.39 12.52
N ILE A 172 -2.97 28.70 11.81
CA ILE A 172 -3.09 28.77 10.35
C ILE A 172 -3.40 30.19 9.90
N THR A 173 -4.25 30.91 10.62
CA THR A 173 -4.65 32.28 10.29
C THR A 173 -3.49 33.26 10.48
N GLU A 174 -2.78 33.17 11.60
CA GLU A 174 -1.67 34.06 11.95
C GLU A 174 -0.43 33.83 11.07
N HIS A 175 -0.23 32.58 10.60
CA HIS A 175 0.94 32.20 9.80
C HIS A 175 0.59 31.83 8.35
N LYS A 176 -0.50 32.37 7.83
CA LYS A 176 -0.98 32.09 6.46
C LYS A 176 0.11 32.33 5.42
N GLY A 177 0.26 31.39 4.48
CA GLY A 177 1.25 31.40 3.40
C GLY A 177 2.62 30.87 3.82
N THR A 178 2.76 30.32 5.02
CA THR A 178 3.97 29.61 5.43
C THR A 178 3.81 28.09 5.25
N TYR A 179 4.90 27.41 4.96
CA TYR A 179 4.90 25.94 4.79
C TYR A 179 4.28 25.22 5.98
N ILE A 180 4.62 25.63 7.21
CA ILE A 180 4.13 24.93 8.41
C ILE A 180 2.62 25.15 8.63
N ALA A 181 2.09 26.32 8.27
CA ALA A 181 0.64 26.56 8.33
C ALA A 181 -0.09 25.68 7.31
N ASP A 182 0.45 25.51 6.11
CA ASP A 182 -0.12 24.62 5.09
C ASP A 182 -0.09 23.16 5.54
N VAL A 183 1.02 22.71 6.16
CA VAL A 183 1.13 21.37 6.75
C VAL A 183 0.09 21.12 7.84
N ILE A 184 -0.12 22.07 8.76
CA ILE A 184 -1.14 21.92 9.81
C ILE A 184 -2.55 21.95 9.18
N ASN A 185 -2.76 22.76 8.15
CA ASN A 185 -4.04 22.85 7.43
C ASN A 185 -4.45 21.53 6.75
N LEU A 186 -3.52 20.63 6.45
CA LEU A 186 -3.85 19.27 5.92
C LEU A 186 -4.79 18.48 6.84
N LYS A 187 -4.80 18.77 8.13
CA LYS A 187 -5.64 18.09 9.14
C LYS A 187 -7.10 18.52 9.05
N PHE A 188 -7.38 19.68 8.47
CA PHE A 188 -8.72 20.23 8.40
C PHE A 188 -9.52 19.65 7.22
N GLU A 189 -10.82 19.54 7.44
CA GLU A 189 -11.77 19.00 6.48
C GLU A 189 -12.93 19.98 6.30
N LYS A 190 -13.36 20.13 5.05
CA LYS A 190 -14.52 20.93 4.73
C LYS A 190 -15.79 20.09 4.84
N LEU A 191 -16.59 20.38 5.85
CA LEU A 191 -17.89 19.77 6.05
C LEU A 191 -18.98 20.69 5.51
N LEU A 192 -20.07 20.10 4.98
CA LEU A 192 -21.26 20.86 4.59
C LEU A 192 -21.90 21.42 5.86
N LYS A 193 -21.96 22.76 5.95
CA LYS A 193 -22.77 23.46 6.94
C LYS A 193 -24.23 23.34 6.48
N ASP A 194 -25.20 23.41 7.34
CA ASP A 194 -26.62 23.43 7.00
C ASP A 194 -27.04 22.30 6.02
N VAL A 195 -26.79 21.04 6.44
CA VAL A 195 -27.13 19.87 5.64
C VAL A 195 -28.64 19.86 5.34
N PRO A 196 -29.06 19.86 4.05
CA PRO A 196 -30.47 19.80 3.68
C PRO A 196 -31.14 18.56 4.27
N LYS A 197 -32.48 18.61 4.41
CA LYS A 197 -33.28 17.45 4.82
C LYS A 197 -33.59 16.58 3.61
N ALA A 198 -33.39 15.28 3.76
CA ALA A 198 -33.88 14.27 2.82
C ALA A 198 -35.40 14.10 2.92
N SER A 199 -36.01 13.34 2.02
CA SER A 199 -37.46 13.08 1.98
C SER A 199 -38.03 12.48 3.26
N ASN A 200 -37.21 11.81 4.07
CA ASN A 200 -37.56 11.24 5.38
C ASN A 200 -37.46 12.25 6.54
N GLY A 201 -37.19 13.54 6.26
CA GLY A 201 -37.06 14.61 7.25
C GLY A 201 -35.73 14.65 8.03
N ARG A 202 -34.82 13.69 7.82
CA ARG A 202 -33.49 13.64 8.43
C ARG A 202 -32.46 14.39 7.58
N PRO A 203 -31.32 14.81 8.17
CA PRO A 203 -30.23 15.37 7.36
C PRO A 203 -29.83 14.43 6.21
N ASP A 204 -29.68 15.00 5.01
CA ASP A 204 -29.30 14.25 3.81
C ASP A 204 -27.84 13.82 3.87
N SER A 205 -27.59 12.62 4.36
CA SER A 205 -26.26 12.05 4.49
C SER A 205 -25.56 11.85 3.13
N ILE A 206 -26.32 11.69 2.04
CA ILE A 206 -25.76 11.50 0.70
C ILE A 206 -25.17 12.82 0.21
N GLN A 207 -25.91 13.93 0.34
CA GLN A 207 -25.41 15.26 -0.03
C GLN A 207 -24.22 15.68 0.85
N ALA A 208 -24.30 15.43 2.16
CA ALA A 208 -23.18 15.69 3.07
C ALA A 208 -21.91 14.90 2.68
N TYR A 209 -22.07 13.62 2.37
CA TYR A 209 -20.95 12.78 1.91
C TYR A 209 -20.38 13.24 0.56
N GLN A 210 -21.23 13.56 -0.41
CA GLN A 210 -20.79 14.04 -1.73
C GLN A 210 -20.02 15.35 -1.63
N TYR A 211 -20.51 16.29 -0.79
CA TYR A 211 -19.81 17.53 -0.51
C TYR A 211 -18.45 17.27 0.13
N TYR A 212 -18.41 16.46 1.20
CA TYR A 212 -17.19 16.10 1.90
C TYR A 212 -16.16 15.46 0.96
N LYS A 213 -16.57 14.49 0.17
CA LYS A 213 -15.70 13.80 -0.79
C LYS A 213 -15.16 14.75 -1.86
N LYS A 214 -16.00 15.64 -2.39
CA LYS A 214 -15.63 16.64 -3.39
C LYS A 214 -14.57 17.60 -2.88
N HIS A 215 -14.67 18.00 -1.61
CA HIS A 215 -13.83 19.04 -1.00
C HIS A 215 -12.69 18.47 -0.14
N TYR A 216 -12.52 17.16 -0.12
CA TYR A 216 -11.52 16.49 0.73
C TYR A 216 -10.08 16.97 0.50
N TRP A 217 -9.75 17.31 -0.73
CA TRP A 217 -8.40 17.69 -1.16
C TRP A 217 -8.21 19.20 -1.36
N ASP A 218 -9.17 20.04 -0.99
CA ASP A 218 -9.11 21.49 -1.27
C ASP A 218 -7.97 22.22 -0.56
N ASN A 219 -7.48 21.69 0.54
CA ASN A 219 -6.36 22.23 1.33
C ASN A 219 -5.02 21.50 1.07
N VAL A 220 -4.93 20.78 -0.03
CA VAL A 220 -3.71 20.05 -0.43
C VAL A 220 -3.15 20.68 -1.70
N ASP A 221 -1.93 21.19 -1.63
CA ASP A 221 -1.21 21.61 -2.83
C ASP A 221 -0.42 20.42 -3.41
N PHE A 222 -0.94 19.86 -4.50
CA PHE A 222 -0.31 18.74 -5.23
C PHE A 222 0.83 19.20 -6.16
N LYS A 223 1.18 20.50 -6.17
CA LYS A 223 2.33 21.03 -6.91
C LYS A 223 3.54 21.28 -6.01
N GLU A 224 3.34 21.24 -4.71
CA GLU A 224 4.37 21.46 -3.70
C GLU A 224 4.94 20.12 -3.21
N ASP A 225 6.19 19.82 -3.53
CA ASP A 225 6.86 18.58 -3.14
C ASP A 225 6.97 18.41 -1.61
N GLY A 226 6.98 19.51 -0.85
CA GLY A 226 6.93 19.49 0.61
C GLY A 226 5.66 18.87 1.18
N THR A 227 4.58 18.79 0.39
CA THR A 227 3.32 18.14 0.77
C THR A 227 3.50 16.67 1.13
N VAL A 228 4.39 15.93 0.48
CA VAL A 228 4.69 14.51 0.78
C VAL A 228 5.81 14.33 1.80
N ARG A 229 6.41 15.44 2.27
CA ARG A 229 7.52 15.44 3.22
C ARG A 229 7.08 15.82 4.64
N ASN A 230 5.90 15.38 5.03
CA ASN A 230 5.36 15.55 6.38
C ASN A 230 4.51 14.35 6.79
N PRO A 231 4.30 14.11 8.09
CA PRO A 231 3.55 12.93 8.56
C PRO A 231 2.03 13.03 8.35
N PHE A 232 1.46 14.23 8.15
CA PHE A 232 0.00 14.43 8.11
C PHE A 232 -0.60 14.04 6.76
N PHE A 233 0.12 14.29 5.66
CA PHE A 233 -0.37 13.98 4.32
C PHE A 233 -0.63 12.48 4.12
N ASN A 234 0.29 11.62 4.58
CA ASN A 234 0.10 10.17 4.47
C ASN A 234 -1.13 9.70 5.26
N GLY A 235 -1.34 10.24 6.47
CA GLY A 235 -2.54 9.96 7.26
C GLY A 235 -3.83 10.35 6.54
N LYS A 236 -3.84 11.52 5.89
CA LYS A 236 -4.96 12.01 5.07
C LYS A 236 -5.19 11.12 3.85
N LEU A 237 -4.12 10.71 3.13
CA LEU A 237 -4.19 9.83 1.97
C LEU A 237 -4.78 8.46 2.34
N LYS A 238 -4.26 7.85 3.40
CA LYS A 238 -4.73 6.57 3.92
C LYS A 238 -6.22 6.63 4.29
N ARG A 239 -6.62 7.62 5.08
CA ARG A 239 -8.01 7.82 5.49
C ARG A 239 -8.95 7.98 4.29
N TYR A 240 -8.53 8.66 3.23
CA TYR A 240 -9.34 8.81 2.02
C TYR A 240 -9.70 7.45 1.42
N PHE A 241 -8.72 6.59 1.19
CA PHE A 241 -8.96 5.29 0.57
C PHE A 241 -9.60 4.26 1.52
N GLU A 242 -9.36 4.36 2.83
CA GLU A 242 -9.93 3.41 3.81
C GLU A 242 -11.35 3.77 4.24
N SER A 243 -11.72 5.06 4.26
CA SER A 243 -12.95 5.53 4.90
C SER A 243 -13.85 6.40 4.03
N VAL A 244 -13.32 7.03 2.97
CA VAL A 244 -14.09 7.95 2.11
C VAL A 244 -14.41 7.31 0.77
N VAL A 245 -13.46 6.61 0.16
CA VAL A 245 -13.69 5.93 -1.12
C VAL A 245 -14.51 4.66 -0.89
N TYR A 246 -15.54 4.47 -1.73
CA TYR A 246 -16.30 3.23 -1.71
C TYR A 246 -15.37 2.04 -1.98
N ARG A 247 -15.41 1.03 -1.12
CA ARG A 247 -14.51 -0.13 -1.14
C ARG A 247 -14.80 -1.06 -2.33
N HIS A 248 -14.48 -0.58 -3.52
CA HIS A 248 -14.59 -1.32 -4.78
C HIS A 248 -13.39 -0.99 -5.68
N PRO A 249 -12.78 -1.96 -6.37
CA PRO A 249 -11.60 -1.73 -7.21
C PRO A 249 -11.78 -0.61 -8.24
N ASP A 250 -12.94 -0.55 -8.92
CA ASP A 250 -13.21 0.48 -9.93
C ASP A 250 -13.31 1.89 -9.31
N SER A 251 -13.97 2.01 -8.16
CA SER A 251 -14.05 3.27 -7.43
C SER A 251 -12.66 3.73 -6.99
N THR A 252 -11.83 2.81 -6.50
CA THR A 252 -10.45 3.07 -6.10
C THR A 252 -9.61 3.53 -7.28
N SER A 253 -9.69 2.87 -8.43
CA SER A 253 -8.97 3.24 -9.66
C SER A 253 -9.34 4.65 -10.12
N VAL A 254 -10.63 4.98 -10.12
CA VAL A 254 -11.11 6.34 -10.48
C VAL A 254 -10.56 7.40 -9.54
N GLU A 255 -10.52 7.14 -8.25
CA GLU A 255 -10.00 8.13 -7.29
C GLU A 255 -8.48 8.27 -7.35
N ILE A 256 -7.74 7.19 -7.63
CA ILE A 256 -6.30 7.27 -7.94
C ILE A 256 -6.08 8.18 -9.15
N ASP A 257 -6.82 7.96 -10.24
CA ASP A 257 -6.69 8.79 -11.44
C ASP A 257 -6.96 10.27 -11.17
N LYS A 258 -7.95 10.59 -10.33
CA LYS A 258 -8.25 11.97 -9.93
C LYS A 258 -7.13 12.61 -9.12
N ILE A 259 -6.51 11.85 -8.21
CA ILE A 259 -5.38 12.34 -7.40
C ILE A 259 -4.15 12.53 -8.29
N MET A 260 -3.83 11.55 -9.12
CA MET A 260 -2.70 11.63 -10.03
C MET A 260 -2.82 12.79 -11.05
N ALA A 261 -4.06 13.12 -11.47
CA ALA A 261 -4.32 14.27 -12.35
C ALA A 261 -4.08 15.62 -11.67
N LYS A 262 -4.04 15.70 -10.33
CA LYS A 262 -3.72 16.92 -9.59
C LYS A 262 -2.22 17.18 -9.48
N ALA A 263 -1.41 16.12 -9.50
CA ALA A 263 0.04 16.20 -9.43
C ALA A 263 0.65 16.31 -10.85
N GLN A 264 1.64 17.19 -11.02
CA GLN A 264 2.33 17.34 -12.29
C GLN A 264 3.29 16.16 -12.51
N GLN A 265 3.22 15.53 -13.68
CA GLN A 265 4.14 14.46 -14.06
C GLN A 265 5.61 14.92 -13.93
N GLY A 266 6.47 14.05 -13.40
CA GLY A 266 7.90 14.31 -13.19
C GLY A 266 8.24 14.96 -11.86
N THR A 267 7.27 15.55 -11.12
CA THR A 267 7.50 16.07 -9.76
C THR A 267 7.71 14.94 -8.74
N LEU A 268 8.33 15.24 -7.62
CA LEU A 268 8.54 14.26 -6.55
C LEU A 268 7.21 13.72 -6.03
N ILE A 269 6.24 14.60 -5.78
CA ILE A 269 4.91 14.19 -5.30
C ILE A 269 4.23 13.21 -6.27
N TYR A 270 4.30 13.45 -7.58
CA TYR A 270 3.77 12.53 -8.58
C TYR A 270 4.44 11.16 -8.51
N LYS A 271 5.78 11.15 -8.47
CA LYS A 271 6.57 9.90 -8.40
C LYS A 271 6.24 9.10 -7.16
N LEU A 272 6.21 9.76 -6.01
CA LEU A 272 5.94 9.09 -4.73
C LEU A 272 4.50 8.57 -4.62
N LEU A 273 3.52 9.33 -5.09
CA LEU A 273 2.14 8.88 -5.12
C LEU A 273 1.97 7.65 -6.01
N LEU A 274 2.52 7.67 -7.22
CA LEU A 274 2.41 6.54 -8.14
C LEU A 274 3.14 5.30 -7.61
N ALA A 275 4.34 5.47 -7.05
CA ALA A 275 5.07 4.38 -6.40
C ALA A 275 4.30 3.81 -5.19
N HIS A 276 3.71 4.68 -4.36
CA HIS A 276 2.89 4.28 -3.22
C HIS A 276 1.66 3.47 -3.64
N PHE A 277 0.89 3.96 -4.61
CA PHE A 277 -0.28 3.25 -5.12
C PHE A 277 0.12 1.91 -5.77
N THR A 278 1.18 1.90 -6.57
CA THR A 278 1.68 0.67 -7.20
C THR A 278 1.98 -0.39 -6.14
N TYR A 279 2.80 -0.05 -5.14
CA TYR A 279 3.16 -0.97 -4.08
C TYR A 279 1.94 -1.42 -3.25
N THR A 280 1.07 -0.48 -2.87
CA THR A 280 -0.11 -0.76 -2.04
C THR A 280 -1.03 -1.79 -2.71
N TYR A 281 -1.27 -1.66 -4.02
CA TYR A 281 -2.21 -2.54 -4.72
C TYR A 281 -1.55 -3.80 -5.30
N GLU A 282 -0.25 -3.79 -5.57
CA GLU A 282 0.51 -4.99 -5.89
C GLU A 282 0.55 -5.97 -4.72
N THR A 283 0.74 -5.45 -3.50
CA THR A 283 0.84 -6.25 -2.27
C THR A 283 -0.49 -6.46 -1.55
N SER A 284 -1.57 -5.93 -2.08
CA SER A 284 -2.90 -6.04 -1.46
C SER A 284 -3.34 -7.50 -1.34
N LYS A 285 -3.80 -7.86 -0.14
CA LYS A 285 -4.42 -9.17 0.13
C LYS A 285 -5.95 -9.14 0.03
N ILE A 286 -6.52 -8.00 -0.28
CA ILE A 286 -7.97 -7.87 -0.47
C ILE A 286 -8.33 -8.40 -1.85
N MET A 287 -9.21 -9.40 -1.89
CA MET A 287 -9.67 -10.01 -3.13
C MET A 287 -10.20 -8.96 -4.11
N GLY A 288 -9.77 -9.03 -5.37
CA GLY A 288 -10.17 -8.14 -6.45
C GLY A 288 -9.39 -6.82 -6.55
N TYR A 289 -8.55 -6.46 -5.55
CA TYR A 289 -7.76 -5.22 -5.60
C TYR A 289 -6.54 -5.32 -6.52
N ASP A 290 -6.16 -6.49 -6.96
CA ASP A 290 -5.22 -6.68 -8.08
C ASP A 290 -5.71 -6.04 -9.40
N LYS A 291 -7.03 -5.83 -9.56
CA LYS A 291 -7.59 -5.03 -10.66
C LYS A 291 -7.09 -3.58 -10.62
N VAL A 292 -6.90 -3.01 -9.44
CA VAL A 292 -6.34 -1.66 -9.28
C VAL A 292 -4.87 -1.63 -9.70
N PHE A 293 -4.08 -2.63 -9.32
CA PHE A 293 -2.69 -2.75 -9.75
C PHE A 293 -2.56 -2.89 -11.27
N VAL A 294 -3.40 -3.73 -11.88
CA VAL A 294 -3.47 -3.87 -13.35
C VAL A 294 -3.84 -2.54 -14.01
N HIS A 295 -4.84 -1.82 -13.46
CA HIS A 295 -5.22 -0.50 -13.95
C HIS A 295 -4.05 0.50 -13.89
N ILE A 296 -3.32 0.54 -12.79
CA ILE A 296 -2.13 1.40 -12.62
C ILE A 296 -1.08 1.06 -13.68
N SER A 297 -0.80 -0.21 -13.90
CA SER A 297 0.15 -0.65 -14.91
C SER A 297 -0.28 -0.24 -16.32
N ASP A 298 -1.51 -0.53 -16.69
CA ASP A 298 -2.03 -0.22 -18.03
C ASP A 298 -2.08 1.30 -18.30
N ARG A 299 -2.44 2.10 -17.29
CA ARG A 299 -2.66 3.54 -17.44
C ARG A 299 -1.41 4.39 -17.32
N TYR A 300 -0.45 3.97 -16.49
CA TYR A 300 0.71 4.80 -16.18
C TYR A 300 2.02 4.19 -16.68
N PHE A 301 2.27 2.90 -16.44
CA PHE A 301 3.53 2.28 -16.80
C PHE A 301 3.63 1.99 -18.32
N LYS A 302 2.59 1.41 -18.91
CA LYS A 302 2.58 1.10 -20.35
C LYS A 302 2.45 2.33 -21.26
N THR A 303 2.04 3.47 -20.70
CA THR A 303 1.85 4.72 -21.45
C THR A 303 2.99 5.73 -21.30
N GLY A 304 4.08 5.35 -20.62
CA GLY A 304 5.22 6.24 -20.38
C GLY A 304 4.98 7.32 -19.30
N LYS A 305 3.81 7.34 -18.66
CA LYS A 305 3.51 8.31 -17.58
C LYS A 305 4.28 8.02 -16.29
N ALA A 306 4.84 6.83 -16.18
CA ALA A 306 5.69 6.39 -15.07
C ALA A 306 7.19 6.58 -15.33
N ASP A 307 7.58 7.22 -16.44
CA ASP A 307 8.98 7.40 -16.78
C ASP A 307 9.72 8.24 -15.72
N GLY A 308 10.90 7.77 -15.32
CA GLY A 308 11.72 8.40 -14.30
C GLY A 308 11.20 8.26 -12.86
N ILE A 309 10.24 7.37 -12.59
CA ILE A 309 9.84 7.01 -11.20
C ILE A 309 10.88 6.12 -10.55
N TYR A 310 11.40 5.16 -11.30
CA TYR A 310 12.47 4.27 -10.89
C TYR A 310 13.70 4.51 -11.76
N ASP A 311 14.88 4.51 -11.14
CA ASP A 311 16.16 4.66 -11.86
C ASP A 311 16.48 3.40 -12.68
N ASP A 312 16.01 2.23 -12.22
CA ASP A 312 16.18 0.95 -12.88
C ASP A 312 14.94 0.60 -13.75
N SER A 313 15.13 0.59 -15.06
CA SER A 313 14.09 0.21 -16.03
C SER A 313 13.59 -1.23 -15.90
N GLU A 314 14.39 -2.13 -15.29
CA GLU A 314 13.98 -3.51 -15.05
C GLU A 314 12.85 -3.60 -14.03
N ILE A 315 12.77 -2.66 -13.08
CA ILE A 315 11.64 -2.57 -12.14
C ILE A 315 10.35 -2.31 -12.90
N VAL A 316 10.36 -1.38 -13.87
CA VAL A 316 9.20 -1.05 -14.70
C VAL A 316 8.74 -2.28 -15.51
N LYS A 317 9.70 -2.99 -16.14
CA LYS A 317 9.39 -4.23 -16.88
C LYS A 317 8.79 -5.30 -15.99
N LYS A 318 9.30 -5.48 -14.76
CA LYS A 318 8.75 -6.44 -13.79
C LYS A 318 7.32 -6.08 -13.38
N ILE A 319 7.02 -4.80 -13.13
CA ILE A 319 5.67 -4.31 -12.81
C ILE A 319 4.70 -4.62 -13.96
N ILE A 320 5.08 -4.28 -15.20
CA ILE A 320 4.25 -4.55 -16.38
C ILE A 320 4.02 -6.05 -16.57
N LYS A 321 5.09 -6.85 -16.53
CA LYS A 321 5.01 -8.32 -16.64
C LYS A 321 4.11 -8.91 -15.55
N ARG A 322 4.22 -8.42 -14.31
CA ARG A 322 3.39 -8.87 -13.20
C ARG A 322 1.92 -8.55 -13.42
N ALA A 323 1.61 -7.32 -13.84
CA ALA A 323 0.25 -6.90 -14.15
C ALA A 323 -0.35 -7.68 -15.32
N ASP A 324 0.41 -7.92 -16.40
CA ASP A 324 -0.03 -8.71 -17.53
C ASP A 324 -0.36 -10.16 -17.18
N LYS A 325 0.40 -10.73 -16.25
CA LYS A 325 0.14 -12.07 -15.71
C LYS A 325 -1.14 -12.12 -14.87
N LEU A 326 -1.42 -11.07 -14.09
CA LEU A 326 -2.63 -11.00 -13.25
C LEU A 326 -3.90 -10.66 -14.04
N LYS A 327 -3.76 -9.93 -15.15
CA LYS A 327 -4.90 -9.42 -15.93
C LYS A 327 -5.91 -10.47 -16.37
N PRO A 328 -5.53 -11.65 -16.93
CA PRO A 328 -6.47 -12.70 -17.26
C PRO A 328 -7.10 -13.40 -16.07
N LEU A 329 -6.56 -13.20 -14.86
CA LEU A 329 -7.02 -13.82 -13.62
C LEU A 329 -7.87 -12.91 -12.74
N LEU A 330 -8.31 -11.76 -13.25
CA LEU A 330 -9.16 -10.85 -12.47
C LEU A 330 -10.54 -11.47 -12.21
N VAL A 331 -11.13 -11.12 -11.08
CA VAL A 331 -12.54 -11.45 -10.79
C VAL A 331 -13.41 -10.88 -11.92
N GLY A 332 -14.29 -11.70 -12.48
CA GLY A 332 -15.09 -11.38 -13.64
C GLY A 332 -14.49 -11.84 -14.98
N SER A 333 -13.22 -12.28 -15.01
CA SER A 333 -12.61 -12.85 -16.23
C SER A 333 -12.93 -14.33 -16.37
N PRO A 334 -13.00 -14.87 -17.61
CA PRO A 334 -13.05 -16.31 -17.84
C PRO A 334 -11.77 -16.98 -17.30
N ALA A 335 -11.91 -18.09 -16.61
CA ALA A 335 -10.78 -18.89 -16.18
C ALA A 335 -10.03 -19.46 -17.39
N ILE A 336 -8.71 -19.52 -17.30
CA ILE A 336 -7.88 -20.15 -18.33
C ILE A 336 -8.13 -21.65 -18.28
N ASP A 337 -8.43 -22.26 -19.43
CA ASP A 337 -8.72 -23.69 -19.46
C ASP A 337 -7.51 -24.54 -19.08
N LEU A 338 -7.79 -25.64 -18.41
CA LEU A 338 -6.80 -26.62 -17.94
C LEU A 338 -7.15 -28.01 -18.48
N PHE A 339 -6.10 -28.74 -18.83
CA PHE A 339 -6.18 -30.09 -19.38
C PHE A 339 -5.40 -31.02 -18.45
N MET A 340 -6.06 -31.57 -17.45
CA MET A 340 -5.41 -32.36 -16.40
C MET A 340 -5.71 -33.84 -16.57
N ILE A 341 -4.86 -34.69 -15.98
CA ILE A 341 -5.02 -36.14 -15.92
C ILE A 341 -5.58 -36.51 -14.56
N LYS A 342 -6.44 -37.54 -14.50
CA LYS A 342 -6.92 -38.07 -13.23
C LYS A 342 -5.80 -38.79 -12.47
N ALA A 343 -5.79 -38.65 -11.16
CA ALA A 343 -4.84 -39.39 -10.30
C ALA A 343 -4.88 -40.89 -10.51
N GLU A 344 -6.07 -41.47 -10.77
CA GLU A 344 -6.27 -42.90 -11.05
C GLU A 344 -5.59 -43.40 -12.32
N ASP A 345 -5.24 -42.50 -13.25
CA ASP A 345 -4.54 -42.82 -14.48
C ASP A 345 -3.00 -42.67 -14.38
N PHE A 346 -2.48 -42.44 -13.18
CA PHE A 346 -1.05 -42.21 -12.95
C PHE A 346 -0.18 -43.33 -13.53
N ASP A 347 -0.51 -44.61 -13.24
CA ASP A 347 0.24 -45.77 -13.74
C ASP A 347 0.22 -45.86 -15.28
N LYS A 348 -0.87 -45.42 -15.93
CA LYS A 348 -0.96 -45.38 -17.41
C LYS A 348 -0.01 -44.33 -17.97
N MET A 349 0.06 -43.15 -17.35
CA MET A 349 0.98 -42.07 -17.77
C MET A 349 2.44 -42.52 -17.58
N LYS A 350 2.73 -43.19 -16.47
CA LYS A 350 4.05 -43.80 -16.21
C LYS A 350 4.43 -44.82 -17.26
N ALA A 351 3.52 -45.76 -17.61
CA ALA A 351 3.74 -46.75 -18.63
C ALA A 351 3.97 -46.15 -20.04
N MET A 352 3.48 -44.95 -20.30
CA MET A 352 3.74 -44.18 -21.55
C MET A 352 5.10 -43.49 -21.54
N GLY A 353 5.83 -43.44 -20.41
CA GLY A 353 7.17 -42.87 -20.26
C GLY A 353 7.20 -41.40 -19.84
N PHE A 354 6.10 -40.84 -19.32
CA PHE A 354 6.06 -39.44 -18.87
C PHE A 354 6.92 -39.19 -17.62
N GLU A 355 7.08 -40.18 -16.73
CA GLU A 355 7.96 -40.06 -15.57
C GLU A 355 9.46 -40.16 -15.90
N ASP A 356 9.81 -40.82 -17.02
CA ASP A 356 11.18 -41.02 -17.44
C ASP A 356 11.75 -39.82 -18.20
N ALA A 357 10.91 -38.95 -18.67
CA ALA A 357 11.28 -37.75 -19.46
C ALA A 357 11.99 -36.72 -18.55
N LYS A 358 13.28 -36.44 -18.86
CA LYS A 358 14.17 -35.60 -18.04
C LYS A 358 14.14 -34.12 -18.41
N ASN A 359 13.57 -33.77 -19.55
CA ASN A 359 13.55 -32.41 -20.08
C ASN A 359 12.33 -32.20 -20.97
N SER A 360 12.08 -30.94 -21.34
CA SER A 360 10.92 -30.53 -22.15
C SER A 360 10.89 -31.16 -23.52
N GLU A 361 12.03 -31.49 -24.14
CA GLU A 361 12.10 -32.12 -25.45
C GLU A 361 11.65 -33.61 -25.36
N GLU A 362 12.18 -34.33 -24.40
CA GLU A 362 11.77 -35.73 -24.13
C GLU A 362 10.28 -35.78 -23.78
N MET A 363 9.79 -34.89 -22.92
CA MET A 363 8.38 -34.79 -22.56
C MET A 363 7.51 -34.55 -23.79
N THR A 364 7.93 -33.65 -24.67
CA THR A 364 7.24 -33.37 -25.94
C THR A 364 7.20 -34.59 -26.84
N ASN A 365 8.30 -35.35 -26.95
CA ASN A 365 8.37 -36.57 -27.77
C ASN A 365 7.45 -37.67 -27.21
N VAL A 366 7.41 -37.86 -25.89
CA VAL A 366 6.49 -38.82 -25.24
C VAL A 366 5.04 -38.41 -25.49
N PHE A 367 4.73 -37.12 -25.37
CA PHE A 367 3.39 -36.62 -25.66
C PHE A 367 2.96 -36.92 -27.10
N TYR A 368 3.76 -36.56 -28.10
CA TYR A 368 3.42 -36.77 -29.51
C TYR A 368 3.28 -38.26 -29.83
N LYS A 369 4.10 -39.11 -29.25
CA LYS A 369 3.99 -40.57 -29.42
C LYS A 369 2.67 -41.15 -28.92
N ASN A 370 2.11 -40.53 -27.84
CA ASN A 370 0.91 -41.03 -27.16
C ASN A 370 -0.30 -40.10 -27.33
N THR A 371 -0.28 -39.12 -28.28
CA THR A 371 -1.25 -38.04 -28.41
C THR A 371 -2.70 -38.49 -28.33
N ASP A 372 -3.09 -39.53 -29.09
CA ASP A 372 -4.48 -39.99 -29.13
C ASP A 372 -4.97 -40.58 -27.82
N GLN A 373 -4.08 -41.21 -27.04
CA GLN A 373 -4.43 -41.78 -25.76
C GLN A 373 -4.50 -40.67 -24.69
N VAL A 374 -3.52 -39.80 -24.65
CA VAL A 374 -3.47 -38.67 -23.68
C VAL A 374 -4.65 -37.71 -23.90
N ASN A 375 -4.99 -37.39 -25.12
CA ASN A 375 -6.13 -36.51 -25.41
C ASN A 375 -7.47 -37.06 -24.90
N LYS A 376 -7.64 -38.41 -24.91
CA LYS A 376 -8.83 -39.06 -24.33
C LYS A 376 -8.84 -39.08 -22.80
N MET A 377 -7.69 -38.91 -22.16
CA MET A 377 -7.55 -38.90 -20.72
C MET A 377 -7.70 -37.50 -20.11
N PHE A 378 -7.63 -36.47 -20.92
CA PHE A 378 -7.76 -35.11 -20.40
C PHE A 378 -9.14 -34.84 -19.79
N VAL A 379 -9.13 -34.34 -18.56
CA VAL A 379 -10.25 -33.71 -17.87
C VAL A 379 -10.10 -32.21 -18.05
N LYS A 380 -10.90 -31.60 -18.93
CA LYS A 380 -10.85 -30.16 -19.17
C LYS A 380 -11.64 -29.42 -18.11
N LEU A 381 -11.12 -28.29 -17.64
CA LEU A 381 -11.83 -27.43 -16.69
C LEU A 381 -13.15 -26.91 -17.28
N SER A 382 -13.15 -26.58 -18.59
CA SER A 382 -14.34 -26.13 -19.34
C SER A 382 -15.43 -27.19 -19.42
N ASP A 383 -15.10 -28.48 -19.38
CA ASP A 383 -16.07 -29.58 -19.48
C ASP A 383 -16.80 -29.90 -18.18
N VAL A 384 -16.35 -29.35 -17.06
CA VAL A 384 -16.95 -29.60 -15.73
C VAL A 384 -18.34 -28.98 -15.66
N LYS A 385 -19.38 -29.84 -15.59
CA LYS A 385 -20.79 -29.39 -15.47
C LYS A 385 -21.14 -29.20 -13.99
N ALA A 386 -21.20 -27.95 -13.57
CA ALA A 386 -21.58 -27.53 -12.22
C ALA A 386 -22.00 -26.06 -12.24
N ASP A 387 -22.85 -25.62 -11.30
CA ASP A 387 -23.20 -24.21 -11.14
C ASP A 387 -22.02 -23.43 -10.59
N TYR A 388 -21.22 -24.07 -9.70
CA TYR A 388 -19.94 -23.57 -9.23
C TYR A 388 -18.87 -24.65 -9.31
N THR A 389 -17.69 -24.26 -9.81
CA THR A 389 -16.49 -25.09 -9.78
C THR A 389 -15.47 -24.49 -8.80
N ILE A 390 -15.07 -25.26 -7.80
CA ILE A 390 -13.98 -24.89 -6.90
C ILE A 390 -12.70 -25.43 -7.53
N LEU A 391 -11.85 -24.55 -8.03
CA LEU A 391 -10.55 -24.90 -8.57
C LEU A 391 -9.51 -24.69 -7.46
N VAL A 392 -8.82 -25.75 -7.08
CA VAL A 392 -7.80 -25.69 -6.03
C VAL A 392 -6.46 -26.26 -6.54
N PHE A 393 -5.39 -25.48 -6.34
CA PHE A 393 -4.01 -25.89 -6.58
C PHE A 393 -3.34 -26.14 -5.23
N TRP A 394 -2.79 -27.32 -5.04
CA TRP A 394 -2.27 -27.71 -3.74
C TRP A 394 -1.16 -28.79 -3.82
N ASP A 395 -0.53 -29.10 -2.68
CA ASP A 395 0.57 -30.04 -2.57
C ASP A 395 0.42 -30.85 -1.28
N VAL A 396 0.66 -32.15 -1.33
CA VAL A 396 0.58 -33.06 -0.18
C VAL A 396 1.66 -32.80 0.88
N ASP A 397 2.83 -32.30 0.48
CA ASP A 397 3.93 -31.98 1.39
C ASP A 397 3.85 -30.53 1.95
N CYS A 398 2.87 -29.75 1.52
CA CYS A 398 2.66 -28.40 2.01
C CYS A 398 1.89 -28.41 3.32
N GLY A 399 2.51 -27.99 4.42
CA GLY A 399 1.86 -27.97 5.75
C GLY A 399 0.64 -27.06 5.85
N HIS A 400 0.51 -26.09 4.96
CA HIS A 400 -0.69 -25.22 4.87
C HIS A 400 -1.82 -25.97 4.16
N CYS A 401 -1.49 -26.70 3.10
CA CYS A 401 -2.46 -27.52 2.38
C CYS A 401 -3.02 -28.63 3.27
N GLN A 402 -2.18 -29.27 4.09
CA GLN A 402 -2.63 -30.32 5.03
C GLN A 402 -3.66 -29.81 6.03
N LYS A 403 -3.71 -28.50 6.31
CA LYS A 403 -4.74 -27.87 7.16
C LYS A 403 -5.97 -27.45 6.36
N GLU A 404 -5.79 -26.88 5.18
CA GLU A 404 -6.85 -26.30 4.37
C GLU A 404 -7.68 -27.35 3.60
N ILE A 405 -7.05 -28.44 3.10
CA ILE A 405 -7.75 -29.48 2.33
C ILE A 405 -8.85 -30.18 3.14
N PRO A 406 -8.65 -30.58 4.41
CA PRO A 406 -9.74 -31.12 5.23
C PRO A 406 -10.92 -30.14 5.41
N VAL A 407 -10.61 -28.86 5.61
CA VAL A 407 -11.65 -27.81 5.73
C VAL A 407 -12.42 -27.65 4.42
N LEU A 408 -11.73 -27.77 3.26
CA LEU A 408 -12.38 -27.77 1.96
C LEU A 408 -13.27 -29.00 1.74
N VAL A 409 -12.85 -30.18 2.22
CA VAL A 409 -13.68 -31.41 2.20
C VAL A 409 -14.97 -31.18 2.98
N ASP A 410 -14.89 -30.63 4.19
CA ASP A 410 -16.05 -30.33 5.01
C ASP A 410 -16.99 -29.31 4.37
N ALA A 411 -16.42 -28.22 3.81
CA ALA A 411 -17.18 -27.20 3.08
C ALA A 411 -17.92 -27.83 1.88
N TYR A 412 -17.23 -28.64 1.09
CA TYR A 412 -17.79 -29.33 -0.07
C TYR A 412 -18.92 -30.30 0.32
N ASN A 413 -18.70 -31.15 1.34
CA ASN A 413 -19.70 -32.07 1.83
C ASN A 413 -20.96 -31.36 2.34
N ASN A 414 -20.81 -30.20 2.99
CA ASN A 414 -21.94 -29.38 3.43
C ASN A 414 -22.73 -28.80 2.25
N LEU A 415 -22.03 -28.32 1.20
CA LEU A 415 -22.68 -27.85 -0.03
C LEU A 415 -23.47 -28.98 -0.73
N LEU A 416 -22.94 -30.21 -0.76
CA LEU A 416 -23.63 -31.37 -1.32
C LEU A 416 -24.85 -31.77 -0.49
N LYS A 417 -24.77 -31.73 0.85
CA LYS A 417 -25.96 -31.98 1.74
C LYS A 417 -27.08 -30.97 1.48
N GLU A 418 -26.74 -29.72 1.13
CA GLU A 418 -27.67 -28.68 0.73
C GLU A 418 -28.17 -28.84 -0.72
N LYS A 419 -27.82 -29.93 -1.39
CA LYS A 419 -28.17 -30.24 -2.78
C LYS A 419 -27.67 -29.21 -3.82
N LYS A 420 -26.56 -28.51 -3.53
CA LYS A 420 -25.94 -27.57 -4.45
C LYS A 420 -25.15 -28.30 -5.52
N ASN A 421 -25.27 -27.85 -6.77
CA ASN A 421 -24.52 -28.39 -7.89
C ASN A 421 -23.12 -27.80 -7.95
N VAL A 422 -22.22 -28.32 -7.11
CA VAL A 422 -20.83 -27.89 -6.98
C VAL A 422 -19.89 -29.03 -7.30
N LYS A 423 -18.75 -28.74 -7.93
CA LYS A 423 -17.64 -29.69 -8.16
C LYS A 423 -16.34 -29.08 -7.72
N VAL A 424 -15.42 -29.92 -7.21
CA VAL A 424 -14.04 -29.51 -6.90
C VAL A 424 -13.12 -30.06 -8.00
N TYR A 425 -12.43 -29.18 -8.69
CA TYR A 425 -11.36 -29.48 -9.64
C TYR A 425 -10.05 -29.30 -8.90
N SER A 426 -9.54 -30.40 -8.33
CA SER A 426 -8.41 -30.42 -7.40
C SER A 426 -7.12 -30.78 -8.16
N VAL A 427 -6.20 -29.82 -8.27
CA VAL A 427 -4.95 -29.95 -9.01
C VAL A 427 -3.78 -30.13 -8.04
N TYR A 428 -3.16 -31.30 -8.08
CA TYR A 428 -1.89 -31.54 -7.43
C TYR A 428 -0.75 -30.90 -8.22
N MET A 429 0.09 -30.12 -7.54
CA MET A 429 1.09 -29.27 -8.18
C MET A 429 2.46 -29.92 -8.35
N GLN A 430 2.65 -31.13 -7.83
CA GLN A 430 3.88 -31.93 -7.99
C GLN A 430 3.62 -33.14 -8.88
N HIS A 431 4.64 -33.95 -9.09
CA HIS A 431 4.59 -35.11 -9.97
C HIS A 431 4.78 -36.46 -9.23
N GLU A 432 4.83 -36.46 -7.89
CA GLU A 432 5.01 -37.63 -7.05
C GLU A 432 3.68 -38.39 -6.88
N GLY A 433 3.32 -39.18 -7.89
CA GLY A 433 2.02 -39.84 -7.97
C GLY A 433 1.73 -40.80 -6.83
N ASP A 434 2.70 -41.59 -6.39
CA ASP A 434 2.52 -42.56 -5.27
C ASP A 434 2.14 -41.84 -3.97
N LYS A 435 2.77 -40.70 -3.65
CA LYS A 435 2.42 -39.91 -2.48
C LYS A 435 1.01 -39.33 -2.62
N TYR A 436 0.68 -38.82 -3.81
CA TYR A 436 -0.63 -38.23 -4.08
C TYR A 436 -1.75 -39.28 -3.95
N LEU A 437 -1.60 -40.46 -4.59
CA LEU A 437 -2.56 -41.58 -4.49
C LEU A 437 -2.75 -42.05 -3.05
N LYS A 438 -1.67 -42.17 -2.31
CA LYS A 438 -1.70 -42.52 -0.89
C LYS A 438 -2.50 -41.48 -0.09
N TYR A 439 -2.21 -40.19 -0.27
CA TYR A 439 -2.92 -39.11 0.44
C TYR A 439 -4.42 -39.11 0.12
N ILE A 440 -4.78 -39.29 -1.15
CA ILE A 440 -6.20 -39.37 -1.59
C ILE A 440 -6.92 -40.53 -0.86
N ALA A 441 -6.29 -41.71 -0.81
CA ALA A 441 -6.88 -42.89 -0.20
C ALA A 441 -7.02 -42.74 1.32
N GLU A 442 -5.98 -42.28 2.01
CA GLU A 442 -5.96 -42.09 3.46
C GLU A 442 -6.98 -41.04 3.91
N ASN A 443 -7.14 -39.93 3.16
CA ASN A 443 -8.03 -38.84 3.50
C ASN A 443 -9.40 -38.92 2.80
N LYS A 444 -9.63 -39.95 1.98
CA LYS A 444 -10.88 -40.20 1.25
C LYS A 444 -11.38 -38.95 0.52
N LEU A 445 -10.50 -38.29 -0.26
CA LEU A 445 -10.83 -37.03 -0.92
C LEU A 445 -11.96 -37.21 -1.95
N PRO A 446 -13.12 -36.55 -1.79
CA PRO A 446 -14.29 -36.73 -2.64
C PRO A 446 -14.27 -35.89 -3.92
N PHE A 447 -13.08 -35.42 -4.33
CA PHE A 447 -12.88 -34.46 -5.42
C PHE A 447 -12.61 -35.15 -6.75
N MET A 448 -12.64 -34.40 -7.82
CA MET A 448 -11.90 -34.75 -9.03
C MET A 448 -10.42 -34.52 -8.74
N ASN A 449 -9.70 -35.57 -8.39
CA ASN A 449 -8.30 -35.53 -8.02
C ASN A 449 -7.44 -35.60 -9.30
N LEU A 450 -6.77 -34.51 -9.63
CA LEU A 450 -6.12 -34.28 -10.92
C LEU A 450 -4.67 -33.84 -10.74
N TYR A 451 -3.85 -34.03 -11.78
CA TYR A 451 -2.49 -33.53 -11.85
C TYR A 451 -2.09 -33.22 -13.30
N ASP A 452 -1.03 -32.45 -13.52
CA ASP A 452 -0.54 -32.12 -14.87
C ASP A 452 0.43 -33.22 -15.39
N GLY A 453 -0.08 -34.45 -15.49
CA GLY A 453 0.71 -35.63 -15.84
C GLY A 453 1.34 -35.59 -17.24
N ALA A 454 0.84 -34.75 -18.12
CA ALA A 454 1.42 -34.53 -19.45
C ALA A 454 2.28 -33.26 -19.54
N HIS A 455 2.47 -32.54 -18.42
CA HIS A 455 3.15 -31.24 -18.35
C HIS A 455 2.66 -30.22 -19.38
N TYR A 456 1.37 -30.29 -19.71
CA TYR A 456 0.78 -29.52 -20.78
C TYR A 456 0.41 -28.08 -20.39
N ASN A 457 0.09 -27.86 -19.12
CA ASN A 457 -0.64 -26.65 -18.73
C ASN A 457 0.24 -25.50 -18.27
N ASN A 458 1.41 -25.75 -17.66
CA ASN A 458 2.17 -24.73 -16.93
C ASN A 458 1.28 -23.92 -15.96
N ALA A 459 0.55 -24.62 -15.09
CA ALA A 459 -0.45 -24.01 -14.21
C ALA A 459 0.16 -22.97 -13.25
N ILE A 460 1.44 -23.14 -12.85
CA ILE A 460 2.19 -22.19 -12.01
C ILE A 460 2.19 -20.80 -12.68
N GLU A 461 2.55 -20.75 -13.96
CA GLU A 461 2.63 -19.49 -14.70
C GLU A 461 1.24 -18.94 -15.06
N LYS A 462 0.33 -19.80 -15.54
CA LYS A 462 -1.00 -19.41 -15.99
C LYS A 462 -1.89 -18.90 -14.85
N TYR A 463 -1.82 -19.48 -13.67
CA TYR A 463 -2.65 -19.15 -12.51
C TYR A 463 -1.90 -18.44 -11.39
N ASP A 464 -0.64 -18.06 -11.62
CA ASP A 464 0.17 -17.32 -10.64
C ASP A 464 0.31 -18.08 -9.30
N VAL A 465 0.54 -19.40 -9.37
CA VAL A 465 0.62 -20.30 -8.21
C VAL A 465 2.06 -20.42 -7.75
N TYR A 466 2.58 -19.48 -6.97
CA TYR A 466 3.92 -19.54 -6.35
C TYR A 466 3.92 -20.06 -4.92
N SER A 467 2.75 -20.23 -4.35
CA SER A 467 2.53 -20.83 -3.03
C SER A 467 1.20 -21.57 -3.03
N THR A 468 1.12 -22.65 -2.28
CA THR A 468 -0.09 -23.47 -2.15
C THR A 468 -0.63 -23.42 -0.72
N PRO A 469 -1.95 -23.61 -0.51
CA PRO A 469 -2.98 -23.80 -1.53
C PRO A 469 -3.42 -22.48 -2.18
N VAL A 470 -3.94 -22.55 -3.41
CA VAL A 470 -4.63 -21.44 -4.07
C VAL A 470 -6.01 -21.90 -4.49
N ILE A 471 -7.05 -21.24 -4.00
CA ILE A 471 -8.45 -21.59 -4.26
C ILE A 471 -9.14 -20.50 -5.08
N TYR A 472 -9.85 -20.93 -6.14
CA TYR A 472 -10.73 -20.12 -6.96
C TYR A 472 -12.17 -20.67 -6.87
N ILE A 473 -13.18 -19.81 -6.99
CA ILE A 473 -14.56 -20.18 -7.26
C ILE A 473 -14.93 -19.66 -8.63
N LEU A 474 -15.37 -20.56 -9.51
CA LEU A 474 -15.81 -20.28 -10.86
C LEU A 474 -17.31 -20.52 -10.96
N ASP A 475 -18.04 -19.69 -11.73
CA ASP A 475 -19.45 -19.93 -12.02
C ASP A 475 -19.64 -21.02 -13.10
N LYS A 476 -20.89 -21.25 -13.51
CA LYS A 476 -21.26 -22.22 -14.55
C LYS A 476 -20.57 -21.98 -15.91
N ASN A 477 -20.23 -20.75 -16.21
CA ASN A 477 -19.53 -20.34 -17.44
C ASN A 477 -18.02 -20.28 -17.25
N LYS A 478 -17.49 -20.76 -16.12
CA LYS A 478 -16.09 -20.69 -15.72
C LYS A 478 -15.55 -19.27 -15.56
N VAL A 479 -16.44 -18.31 -15.26
CA VAL A 479 -16.02 -16.96 -14.88
C VAL A 479 -15.54 -16.97 -13.41
N ILE A 480 -14.40 -16.35 -13.15
CA ILE A 480 -13.83 -16.24 -11.82
C ILE A 480 -14.72 -15.36 -10.94
N LYS A 481 -15.35 -15.93 -9.93
CA LYS A 481 -16.18 -15.23 -8.94
C LYS A 481 -15.39 -14.86 -7.68
N ALA A 482 -14.45 -15.72 -7.28
CA ALA A 482 -13.53 -15.48 -6.18
C ALA A 482 -12.17 -16.14 -6.45
N LYS A 483 -11.14 -15.62 -5.82
CA LYS A 483 -9.78 -16.15 -5.95
C LYS A 483 -8.94 -15.90 -4.70
N ARG A 484 -7.95 -16.76 -4.45
CA ARG A 484 -7.01 -16.67 -3.32
C ARG A 484 -7.74 -16.52 -1.98
N ILE A 485 -8.76 -17.36 -1.81
CA ILE A 485 -9.58 -17.44 -0.60
C ILE A 485 -9.15 -18.63 0.25
N ASP A 486 -9.45 -18.57 1.55
CA ASP A 486 -9.27 -19.70 2.45
C ASP A 486 -10.44 -20.70 2.29
N ALA A 487 -10.21 -21.98 2.59
CA ALA A 487 -11.20 -23.04 2.42
C ALA A 487 -12.48 -22.80 3.23
N ASN A 488 -12.38 -22.20 4.42
CA ASN A 488 -13.51 -21.87 5.28
C ASN A 488 -14.45 -20.80 4.68
N GLN A 489 -13.99 -20.01 3.72
CA GLN A 489 -14.78 -18.98 3.04
C GLN A 489 -15.61 -19.53 1.87
N VAL A 490 -15.26 -20.72 1.36
CA VAL A 490 -15.85 -21.28 0.13
C VAL A 490 -17.38 -21.39 0.23
N LYS A 491 -17.90 -21.99 1.30
CA LYS A 491 -19.34 -22.14 1.45
C LYS A 491 -20.07 -20.80 1.54
N THR A 492 -19.57 -19.91 2.38
CA THR A 492 -20.16 -18.59 2.58
C THR A 492 -20.22 -17.78 1.28
N LEU A 493 -19.13 -17.81 0.48
CA LEU A 493 -19.09 -17.07 -0.79
C LEU A 493 -20.06 -17.66 -1.82
N ILE A 494 -20.18 -18.99 -1.90
CA ILE A 494 -21.16 -19.62 -2.80
C ILE A 494 -22.57 -19.23 -2.38
N ASP A 495 -22.90 -19.23 -1.08
CA ASP A 495 -24.21 -18.79 -0.57
C ASP A 495 -24.52 -17.33 -0.96
N VAL A 496 -23.52 -16.46 -0.86
CA VAL A 496 -23.64 -15.05 -1.28
C VAL A 496 -23.90 -14.95 -2.79
N PHE A 497 -23.15 -15.66 -3.62
CA PHE A 497 -23.30 -15.60 -5.08
C PHE A 497 -24.66 -16.12 -5.54
N GLU A 498 -25.20 -17.17 -4.90
CA GLU A 498 -26.55 -17.65 -5.16
C GLU A 498 -27.63 -16.65 -4.76
N ALA A 499 -27.43 -15.97 -3.63
CA ALA A 499 -28.37 -14.94 -3.19
C ALA A 499 -28.37 -13.71 -4.12
N GLU A 500 -27.21 -13.35 -4.65
CA GLU A 500 -27.08 -12.27 -5.65
C GLU A 500 -27.74 -12.65 -6.98
N ALA A 501 -27.60 -13.91 -7.43
CA ALA A 501 -28.17 -14.38 -8.69
C ALA A 501 -29.72 -14.48 -8.66
N LYS A 502 -30.33 -14.45 -7.47
CA LYS A 502 -31.81 -14.48 -7.27
C LYS A 502 -32.44 -13.07 -7.20
N LYS A 503 -31.62 -12.02 -7.12
CA LYS A 503 -32.05 -10.60 -7.15
C LYS A 503 -32.11 -10.08 -8.58
#